data_0ca6dde1c46008d92fab28e3738bd7b7
#
_entry.id   0ca6dde1c46008d92fab28e3738bd7b7
#
_cell.length_a   1.000
_cell.length_b   1.000
_cell.length_c   1.000
_cell.angle_alpha   90.00
_cell.angle_beta   90.00
_cell.angle_gamma   90.00
#
_symmetry.space_group_name_H-M   'P 1'
#
loop_
_entity.id
_entity.type
_entity.pdbx_description
1 polymer ?
#
loop_
_entity_poly.entity_id
_entity_poly.type
_entity_poly.pdbx_seq_one_letter_code
_entity_poly.pdbx_strand_id
1 'polypeptide(L)'
;AIPVSGMRLGIPDDSLKPTDSSEYKAYKLISDNFGEGYNGQIVMLVNTKDGGSKSTIERDLNNMRSDLEDIDNVDTVSKAQLTDNNNYALFTIIPEKGPNSQSTENLVYDLRDYHSQAQEKYDYGTEISGQSVINIDMSEKLNNAIPVFAGVIVVLAFFLLMIVFRSILVPLKAVLGFILSLMATLGFTTLVIQHGFMGSLFGIENTGPLL
;
A
#
# COMPACT_ATOMS: atom_id res chain seq x y z
N ALA A 1 21.93 -10.27 0.76
CA ALA A 1 20.67 -10.98 1.08
C ALA A 1 19.83 -10.24 2.12
N ILE A 2 20.45 -9.73 3.20
CA ILE A 2 19.72 -9.02 4.28
C ILE A 2 18.89 -7.82 3.77
N PRO A 3 19.39 -6.94 2.88
CA PRO A 3 18.57 -5.81 2.39
C PRO A 3 17.34 -6.24 1.56
N VAL A 4 17.41 -7.39 0.89
CA VAL A 4 16.30 -7.88 0.06
C VAL A 4 15.09 -8.30 0.91
N SER A 5 15.30 -8.79 2.13
CA SER A 5 14.21 -9.18 3.02
C SER A 5 13.39 -8.00 3.55
N GLY A 6 13.94 -6.78 3.49
CA GLY A 6 13.28 -5.53 3.86
C GLY A 6 12.80 -4.73 2.65
N MET A 7 12.85 -5.27 1.45
CA MET A 7 12.41 -4.59 0.23
C MET A 7 10.88 -4.40 0.26
N ARG A 8 10.46 -3.14 0.10
CA ARG A 8 9.05 -2.78 -0.06
C ARG A 8 8.83 -2.38 -1.51
N LEU A 9 7.90 -3.05 -2.15
CA LEU A 9 7.38 -2.66 -3.45
C LEU A 9 6.19 -1.71 -3.23
N GLY A 10 6.14 -0.61 -3.95
CA GLY A 10 5.06 0.34 -3.84
C GLY A 10 5.00 1.23 -5.08
N ILE A 11 3.82 1.73 -5.39
CA ILE A 11 3.65 2.70 -6.47
C ILE A 11 4.15 4.06 -5.97
N PRO A 12 5.11 4.71 -6.65
CA PRO A 12 5.59 6.01 -6.22
C PRO A 12 4.47 7.05 -6.30
N ASP A 13 4.34 7.85 -5.27
CA ASP A 13 3.48 9.02 -5.24
C ASP A 13 4.27 10.30 -5.56
N ASP A 14 3.58 11.44 -5.49
CA ASP A 14 4.18 12.72 -5.81
C ASP A 14 5.26 13.18 -4.81
N SER A 15 5.39 12.53 -3.65
CA SER A 15 6.47 12.78 -2.68
C SER A 15 7.84 12.35 -3.21
N LEU A 16 7.88 11.42 -4.15
CA LEU A 16 9.10 10.88 -4.75
C LEU A 16 9.48 11.55 -6.07
N LYS A 17 8.67 12.50 -6.54
CA LYS A 17 8.96 13.30 -7.74
C LYS A 17 10.13 14.27 -7.48
N PRO A 18 10.81 14.76 -8.54
CA PRO A 18 11.80 15.81 -8.40
C PRO A 18 11.25 17.03 -7.68
N THR A 19 12.05 17.63 -6.79
CA THR A 19 11.62 18.73 -5.91
C THR A 19 11.21 20.01 -6.63
N ASP A 20 11.64 20.17 -7.89
CA ASP A 20 11.28 21.29 -8.77
C ASP A 20 9.97 21.04 -9.56
N SER A 21 9.45 19.81 -9.57
CA SER A 21 8.21 19.46 -10.27
C SER A 21 6.98 20.12 -9.64
N SER A 22 5.95 20.34 -10.46
CA SER A 22 4.67 20.91 -10.00
C SER A 22 3.93 19.95 -9.05
N GLU A 23 4.04 18.66 -9.30
CA GLU A 23 3.42 17.60 -8.51
C GLU A 23 4.00 17.53 -7.10
N TYR A 24 5.35 17.54 -6.98
CA TYR A 24 6.01 17.59 -5.68
C TYR A 24 5.65 18.85 -4.89
N LYS A 25 5.65 20.01 -5.56
CA LYS A 25 5.27 21.28 -4.92
C LYS A 25 3.83 21.27 -4.41
N ALA A 26 2.89 20.71 -5.20
CA ALA A 26 1.50 20.57 -4.78
C ALA A 26 1.38 19.61 -3.58
N TYR A 27 2.02 18.43 -3.66
CA TYR A 27 2.09 17.48 -2.55
C TYR A 27 2.62 18.13 -1.27
N LYS A 28 3.74 18.84 -1.39
CA LYS A 28 4.37 19.52 -0.24
C LYS A 28 3.49 20.63 0.34
N LEU A 29 2.85 21.44 -0.49
CA LEU A 29 1.92 22.49 -0.01
C LEU A 29 0.74 21.88 0.76
N ILE A 30 0.19 20.77 0.31
CA ILE A 30 -0.86 20.05 1.02
C ILE A 30 -0.31 19.51 2.35
N SER A 31 0.84 18.84 2.33
CA SER A 31 1.46 18.27 3.52
C SER A 31 1.78 19.34 4.59
N ASP A 32 2.34 20.47 4.18
CA ASP A 32 2.77 21.53 5.10
C ASP A 32 1.60 22.33 5.72
N ASN A 33 0.45 22.39 5.04
CA ASN A 33 -0.69 23.19 5.49
C ASN A 33 -1.84 22.37 6.06
N PHE A 34 -2.01 21.12 5.63
CA PHE A 34 -3.14 20.27 6.05
C PHE A 34 -2.69 18.98 6.73
N GLY A 35 -1.44 18.56 6.53
CA GLY A 35 -0.91 17.28 6.98
C GLY A 35 -0.65 16.30 5.82
N GLU A 36 0.32 15.41 6.01
CA GLU A 36 0.74 14.45 4.98
C GLU A 36 -0.40 13.53 4.54
N GLY A 37 -1.26 13.13 5.47
CA GLY A 37 -2.36 12.19 5.22
C GLY A 37 -3.42 12.70 4.23
N TYR A 38 -3.52 14.03 4.06
CA TYR A 38 -4.43 14.61 3.07
C TYR A 38 -4.08 14.25 1.62
N ASN A 39 -2.83 13.84 1.36
CA ASN A 39 -2.41 13.31 0.06
C ASN A 39 -2.80 11.82 -0.13
N GLY A 40 -3.27 11.16 0.92
CA GLY A 40 -3.58 9.72 0.91
C GLY A 40 -4.93 9.38 1.53
N GLN A 41 -5.95 10.19 1.31
CA GLN A 41 -7.28 10.00 1.88
C GLN A 41 -7.86 8.62 1.54
N ILE A 42 -8.51 8.01 2.53
CA ILE A 42 -9.21 6.74 2.41
C ILE A 42 -10.71 7.04 2.50
N VAL A 43 -11.47 6.43 1.62
CA VAL A 43 -12.94 6.55 1.61
C VAL A 43 -13.52 5.22 2.07
N MET A 44 -14.41 5.26 3.06
CA MET A 44 -15.15 4.09 3.52
C MET A 44 -16.62 4.24 3.13
N LEU A 45 -17.11 3.30 2.35
CA LEU A 45 -18.55 3.15 2.05
C LEU A 45 -19.17 2.20 3.08
N VAL A 46 -20.29 2.61 3.63
CA VAL A 46 -21.07 1.81 4.59
C VAL A 46 -22.41 1.48 3.97
N ASN A 47 -22.79 0.22 3.93
CA ASN A 47 -24.11 -0.24 3.49
C ASN A 47 -25.09 -0.20 4.68
N THR A 48 -26.01 0.74 4.63
CA THR A 48 -26.99 1.03 5.70
C THR A 48 -28.40 0.59 5.36
N LYS A 49 -28.59 -0.23 4.30
CA LYS A 49 -29.94 -0.62 3.80
C LYS A 49 -30.84 -1.23 4.86
N ASP A 50 -30.26 -2.02 5.76
CA ASP A 50 -30.98 -2.78 6.78
C ASP A 50 -30.99 -2.07 8.15
N GLY A 51 -30.51 -0.81 8.21
CA GLY A 51 -30.33 -0.03 9.46
C GLY A 51 -31.60 0.56 10.06
N GLY A 52 -32.74 0.34 9.44
CA GLY A 52 -34.03 0.78 9.97
C GLY A 52 -34.33 2.27 9.76
N SER A 53 -34.64 3.01 10.83
CA SER A 53 -35.00 4.43 10.71
C SER A 53 -33.78 5.31 10.47
N LYS A 54 -33.97 6.45 9.78
CA LYS A 54 -32.90 7.43 9.56
C LYS A 54 -32.21 7.86 10.84
N SER A 55 -32.94 8.07 11.93
CA SER A 55 -32.40 8.46 13.22
C SER A 55 -31.53 7.37 13.86
N THR A 56 -31.87 6.09 13.65
CA THR A 56 -31.04 4.95 14.09
C THR A 56 -29.74 4.92 13.29
N ILE A 57 -29.84 5.01 11.96
CA ILE A 57 -28.69 5.04 11.06
C ILE A 57 -27.73 6.19 11.42
N GLU A 58 -28.24 7.40 11.60
CA GLU A 58 -27.41 8.57 11.96
C GLU A 58 -26.71 8.39 13.31
N ARG A 59 -27.37 7.79 14.32
CA ARG A 59 -26.76 7.47 15.61
C ARG A 59 -25.65 6.43 15.45
N ASP A 60 -25.92 5.38 14.70
CA ASP A 60 -24.95 4.29 14.49
C ASP A 60 -23.74 4.78 13.70
N LEU A 61 -23.95 5.60 12.67
CA LEU A 61 -22.87 6.25 11.93
C LEU A 61 -22.01 7.19 12.82
N ASN A 62 -22.62 7.90 13.78
CA ASN A 62 -21.86 8.71 14.74
C ASN A 62 -21.01 7.84 15.66
N ASN A 63 -21.54 6.69 16.11
CA ASN A 63 -20.77 5.73 16.91
C ASN A 63 -19.63 5.11 16.07
N MET A 64 -19.90 4.71 14.80
CA MET A 64 -18.89 4.22 13.89
C MET A 64 -17.78 5.26 13.66
N ARG A 65 -18.12 6.54 13.55
CA ARG A 65 -17.13 7.60 13.44
C ARG A 65 -16.18 7.59 14.64
N SER A 66 -16.71 7.51 15.86
CA SER A 66 -15.89 7.45 17.06
C SER A 66 -15.02 6.18 17.08
N ASP A 67 -15.59 5.02 16.72
CA ASP A 67 -14.82 3.79 16.62
C ASP A 67 -13.66 3.93 15.61
N LEU A 68 -13.88 4.59 14.48
CA LEU A 68 -12.87 4.82 13.44
C LEU A 68 -11.80 5.85 13.86
N GLU A 69 -12.19 6.87 14.64
CA GLU A 69 -11.25 7.87 15.19
C GLU A 69 -10.32 7.27 16.25
N ASP A 70 -10.72 6.16 16.89
CA ASP A 70 -9.92 5.43 17.88
C ASP A 70 -8.94 4.42 17.25
N ILE A 71 -8.98 4.21 15.93
CA ILE A 71 -8.03 3.34 15.21
C ILE A 71 -6.67 4.03 15.10
N ASP A 72 -5.61 3.30 15.38
CA ASP A 72 -4.24 3.79 15.28
C ASP A 72 -3.93 4.34 13.89
N ASN A 73 -3.14 5.42 13.81
CA ASN A 73 -2.73 6.11 12.58
C ASN A 73 -3.86 6.84 11.82
N VAL A 74 -5.03 7.01 12.41
CA VAL A 74 -6.08 7.92 11.95
C VAL A 74 -5.85 9.30 12.52
N ASP A 75 -5.76 10.33 11.66
CA ASP A 75 -5.71 11.73 12.08
C ASP A 75 -7.12 12.28 12.27
N THR A 76 -7.98 12.08 11.28
CA THR A 76 -9.35 12.65 11.28
C THR A 76 -10.30 11.77 10.49
N VAL A 77 -11.55 11.66 10.96
CA VAL A 77 -12.68 11.05 10.24
C VAL A 77 -13.75 12.09 9.98
N SER A 78 -14.17 12.24 8.72
CA SER A 78 -15.26 13.16 8.36
C SER A 78 -16.59 12.72 8.99
N LYS A 79 -17.52 13.67 9.09
CA LYS A 79 -18.93 13.30 9.36
C LYS A 79 -19.44 12.43 8.19
N ALA A 80 -20.21 11.40 8.51
CA ALA A 80 -20.83 10.52 7.51
C ALA A 80 -21.72 11.31 6.55
N GLN A 81 -21.54 11.09 5.26
CA GLN A 81 -22.42 11.60 4.22
C GLN A 81 -23.41 10.49 3.84
N LEU A 82 -24.64 10.63 4.28
CA LEU A 82 -25.72 9.67 4.02
C LEU A 82 -26.38 10.00 2.69
N THR A 83 -26.66 8.98 1.88
CA THR A 83 -27.41 9.13 0.62
C THR A 83 -28.88 9.48 0.89
N ASP A 84 -29.56 10.11 -0.07
CA ASP A 84 -30.95 10.56 0.07
C ASP A 84 -31.93 9.42 0.40
N ASN A 85 -31.63 8.22 -0.09
CA ASN A 85 -32.43 7.00 0.16
C ASN A 85 -32.02 6.25 1.44
N ASN A 86 -31.07 6.76 2.21
CA ASN A 86 -30.50 6.19 3.42
C ASN A 86 -29.90 4.77 3.27
N ASN A 87 -29.57 4.35 2.05
CA ASN A 87 -29.04 3.01 1.78
C ASN A 87 -27.51 2.90 1.94
N TYR A 88 -26.82 4.03 1.81
CA TYR A 88 -25.37 4.09 1.90
C TYR A 88 -24.92 5.34 2.61
N ALA A 89 -23.82 5.22 3.33
CA ALA A 89 -23.12 6.35 3.90
C ALA A 89 -21.63 6.30 3.51
N LEU A 90 -20.99 7.46 3.52
CA LEU A 90 -19.60 7.61 3.14
C LEU A 90 -18.85 8.39 4.20
N PHE A 91 -17.72 7.82 4.66
CA PHE A 91 -16.73 8.49 5.48
C PHE A 91 -15.49 8.80 4.64
N THR A 92 -14.86 9.94 4.92
CA THR A 92 -13.49 10.21 4.49
C THR A 92 -12.59 10.11 5.71
N ILE A 93 -11.58 9.25 5.63
CA ILE A 93 -10.61 8.98 6.69
C ILE A 93 -9.28 9.56 6.24
N ILE A 94 -8.71 10.43 7.06
CA ILE A 94 -7.40 11.03 6.83
C ILE A 94 -6.38 10.28 7.67
N PRO A 95 -5.37 9.62 7.06
CA PRO A 95 -4.27 9.03 7.80
C PRO A 95 -3.38 10.11 8.46
N GLU A 96 -2.63 9.75 9.50
CA GLU A 96 -1.62 10.65 10.10
C GLU A 96 -0.43 10.90 9.16
N LYS A 97 -0.12 9.93 8.30
CA LYS A 97 1.04 9.96 7.40
C LYS A 97 0.65 9.85 5.93
N GLY A 98 1.62 10.14 5.06
CA GLY A 98 1.44 10.09 3.62
C GLY A 98 1.11 8.68 3.09
N PRO A 99 0.64 8.59 1.82
CA PRO A 99 0.06 7.37 1.24
C PRO A 99 1.02 6.18 1.18
N ASN A 100 2.33 6.41 1.12
CA ASN A 100 3.35 5.36 1.02
C ASN A 100 4.00 5.00 2.36
N SER A 101 3.50 5.53 3.48
CA SER A 101 4.04 5.22 4.80
C SER A 101 3.58 3.84 5.29
N GLN A 102 4.42 3.19 6.12
CA GLN A 102 4.05 1.93 6.75
C GLN A 102 2.83 2.06 7.67
N SER A 103 2.68 3.21 8.33
CA SER A 103 1.53 3.49 9.20
C SER A 103 0.23 3.56 8.41
N THR A 104 0.23 4.15 7.21
CA THR A 104 -0.95 4.16 6.33
C THR A 104 -1.27 2.77 5.79
N GLU A 105 -0.26 1.95 5.49
CA GLU A 105 -0.45 0.56 5.11
C GLU A 105 -1.09 -0.24 6.26
N ASN A 106 -0.60 -0.12 7.48
CA ASN A 106 -1.18 -0.75 8.66
C ASN A 106 -2.63 -0.31 8.87
N LEU A 107 -2.90 1.00 8.76
CA LEU A 107 -4.24 1.55 8.87
C LEU A 107 -5.21 0.91 7.86
N VAL A 108 -4.78 0.69 6.61
CA VAL A 108 -5.64 0.04 5.61
C VAL A 108 -6.02 -1.39 6.04
N TYR A 109 -5.10 -2.13 6.64
CA TYR A 109 -5.41 -3.46 7.18
C TYR A 109 -6.36 -3.37 8.38
N ASP A 110 -6.13 -2.45 9.32
CA ASP A 110 -7.00 -2.25 10.49
C ASP A 110 -8.43 -1.84 10.06
N LEU A 111 -8.56 -1.00 9.04
CA LEU A 111 -9.87 -0.63 8.46
C LEU A 111 -10.57 -1.80 7.76
N ARG A 112 -9.83 -2.74 7.18
CA ARG A 112 -10.40 -3.99 6.63
C ARG A 112 -10.88 -4.91 7.75
N ASP A 113 -10.13 -5.02 8.83
CA ASP A 113 -10.53 -5.81 10.00
C ASP A 113 -11.74 -5.20 10.70
N TYR A 114 -11.87 -3.87 10.68
CA TYR A 114 -13.05 -3.17 11.19
C TYR A 114 -14.35 -3.57 10.47
N HIS A 115 -14.29 -4.04 9.22
CA HIS A 115 -15.47 -4.60 8.50
C HIS A 115 -16.21 -5.65 9.33
N SER A 116 -15.48 -6.58 9.94
CA SER A 116 -16.07 -7.64 10.76
C SER A 116 -16.71 -7.09 12.04
N GLN A 117 -16.09 -6.09 12.66
CA GLN A 117 -16.61 -5.42 13.84
C GLN A 117 -17.89 -4.60 13.54
N ALA A 118 -17.90 -3.88 12.42
CA ALA A 118 -19.06 -3.12 11.98
C ALA A 118 -20.25 -4.03 11.64
N GLN A 119 -19.97 -5.17 10.99
CA GLN A 119 -21.00 -6.17 10.68
C GLN A 119 -21.57 -6.79 11.96
N GLU A 120 -20.75 -7.10 12.97
CA GLU A 120 -21.21 -7.68 14.23
C GLU A 120 -21.98 -6.67 15.10
N LYS A 121 -21.49 -5.42 15.17
CA LYS A 121 -22.01 -4.41 16.10
C LYS A 121 -23.22 -3.65 15.56
N TYR A 122 -23.24 -3.39 14.24
CA TYR A 122 -24.23 -2.52 13.59
C TYR A 122 -25.04 -3.21 12.49
N ASP A 123 -24.63 -4.43 12.09
CA ASP A 123 -25.17 -5.14 10.90
C ASP A 123 -24.93 -4.37 9.61
N TYR A 124 -23.82 -3.62 9.52
CA TYR A 124 -23.44 -2.84 8.35
C TYR A 124 -22.20 -3.42 7.68
N GLY A 125 -22.30 -3.67 6.36
CA GLY A 125 -21.13 -3.97 5.53
C GLY A 125 -20.35 -2.71 5.24
N THR A 126 -19.01 -2.77 5.30
CA THR A 126 -18.12 -1.66 4.97
C THR A 126 -17.16 -2.05 3.87
N GLU A 127 -16.85 -1.10 2.98
CA GLU A 127 -15.86 -1.25 1.92
C GLU A 127 -14.97 -0.01 1.91
N ILE A 128 -13.67 -0.19 1.69
CA ILE A 128 -12.73 0.92 1.62
C ILE A 128 -12.16 1.08 0.22
N SER A 129 -11.89 2.33 -0.15
CA SER A 129 -11.26 2.72 -1.41
C SER A 129 -10.43 3.99 -1.22
N GLY A 130 -9.68 4.35 -2.22
CA GLY A 130 -8.83 5.53 -2.23
C GLY A 130 -7.47 5.21 -2.84
N GLN A 131 -6.70 6.27 -3.16
CA GLN A 131 -5.41 6.09 -3.84
C GLN A 131 -4.45 5.21 -3.02
N SER A 132 -4.39 5.43 -1.70
CA SER A 132 -3.55 4.63 -0.80
C SER A 132 -3.95 3.16 -0.80
N VAL A 133 -5.26 2.86 -0.73
CA VAL A 133 -5.77 1.48 -0.75
C VAL A 133 -5.42 0.78 -2.06
N ILE A 134 -5.66 1.46 -3.20
CA ILE A 134 -5.33 0.94 -4.53
C ILE A 134 -3.84 0.65 -4.67
N ASN A 135 -2.98 1.57 -4.22
CA ASN A 135 -1.52 1.42 -4.28
C ASN A 135 -1.06 0.22 -3.43
N ILE A 136 -1.63 0.04 -2.22
CA ILE A 136 -1.32 -1.08 -1.34
C ILE A 136 -1.75 -2.41 -1.98
N ASP A 137 -2.97 -2.48 -2.52
CA ASP A 137 -3.46 -3.69 -3.19
C ASP A 137 -2.64 -4.07 -4.41
N MET A 138 -2.22 -3.09 -5.20
CA MET A 138 -1.34 -3.33 -6.35
C MET A 138 0.04 -3.80 -5.91
N SER A 139 0.60 -3.18 -4.87
CA SER A 139 1.90 -3.57 -4.31
C SER A 139 1.87 -4.99 -3.76
N GLU A 140 0.81 -5.38 -3.06
CA GLU A 140 0.62 -6.73 -2.55
C GLU A 140 0.51 -7.76 -3.68
N LYS A 141 -0.26 -7.46 -4.72
CA LYS A 141 -0.36 -8.33 -5.92
C LYS A 141 0.99 -8.48 -6.62
N LEU A 142 1.77 -7.41 -6.74
CA LEU A 142 3.11 -7.45 -7.33
C LEU A 142 4.07 -8.28 -6.46
N ASN A 143 4.06 -8.05 -5.14
CA ASN A 143 4.87 -8.80 -4.19
C ASN A 143 4.61 -10.31 -4.28
N ASN A 144 3.37 -10.71 -4.48
CA ASN A 144 2.98 -12.10 -4.63
C ASN A 144 3.28 -12.68 -6.04
N ALA A 145 3.18 -11.86 -7.09
CA ALA A 145 3.40 -12.29 -8.47
C ALA A 145 4.89 -12.46 -8.81
N ILE A 146 5.75 -11.54 -8.34
CA ILE A 146 7.18 -11.53 -8.70
C ILE A 146 7.89 -12.84 -8.34
N PRO A 147 7.77 -13.43 -7.13
CA PRO A 147 8.41 -14.70 -6.80
C PRO A 147 7.94 -15.86 -7.67
N VAL A 148 6.65 -15.88 -8.00
CA VAL A 148 6.06 -16.92 -8.87
C VAL A 148 6.64 -16.82 -10.28
N PHE A 149 6.67 -15.62 -10.87
CA PHE A 149 7.28 -15.38 -12.17
C PHE A 149 8.76 -15.74 -12.20
N ALA A 150 9.52 -15.27 -11.19
CA ALA A 150 10.93 -15.59 -11.07
C ALA A 150 11.16 -17.11 -10.97
N GLY A 151 10.35 -17.81 -10.19
CA GLY A 151 10.40 -19.26 -10.07
C GLY A 151 10.14 -19.98 -11.39
N VAL A 152 9.12 -19.58 -12.14
CA VAL A 152 8.80 -20.16 -13.46
C VAL A 152 9.95 -19.93 -14.43
N ILE A 153 10.50 -18.71 -14.50
CA ILE A 153 11.62 -18.39 -15.39
C ILE A 153 12.85 -19.25 -15.05
N VAL A 154 13.18 -19.36 -13.77
CA VAL A 154 14.33 -20.16 -13.31
C VAL A 154 14.16 -21.64 -13.68
N VAL A 155 12.97 -22.20 -13.47
CA VAL A 155 12.67 -23.59 -13.81
C VAL A 155 12.76 -23.82 -15.32
N LEU A 156 12.17 -22.94 -16.13
CA LEU A 156 12.27 -23.04 -17.59
C LEU A 156 13.71 -22.92 -18.09
N ALA A 157 14.46 -21.95 -17.56
CA ALA A 157 15.88 -21.76 -17.92
C ALA A 157 16.70 -22.98 -17.54
N PHE A 158 16.45 -23.58 -16.36
CA PHE A 158 17.12 -24.80 -15.92
C PHE A 158 16.89 -25.97 -16.89
N PHE A 159 15.65 -26.23 -17.28
CA PHE A 159 15.33 -27.31 -18.22
C PHE A 159 15.90 -27.06 -19.61
N LEU A 160 15.80 -25.83 -20.13
CA LEU A 160 16.39 -25.47 -21.43
C LEU A 160 17.91 -25.69 -21.45
N LEU A 161 18.61 -25.21 -20.42
CA LEU A 161 20.05 -25.39 -20.31
C LEU A 161 20.43 -26.86 -20.14
N MET A 162 19.62 -27.66 -19.41
CA MET A 162 19.84 -29.09 -19.24
C MET A 162 19.76 -29.82 -20.57
N ILE A 163 18.79 -29.48 -21.44
CA ILE A 163 18.63 -30.07 -22.77
C ILE A 163 19.80 -29.69 -23.68
N VAL A 164 20.17 -28.42 -23.70
CA VAL A 164 21.25 -27.89 -24.56
C VAL A 164 22.61 -28.48 -24.20
N PHE A 165 22.94 -28.46 -22.90
CA PHE A 165 24.26 -28.90 -22.43
C PHE A 165 24.34 -30.42 -22.10
N ARG A 166 23.22 -31.11 -22.12
CA ARG A 166 23.12 -32.55 -21.73
C ARG A 166 23.83 -32.83 -20.38
N SER A 167 23.77 -31.88 -19.45
CA SER A 167 24.44 -31.94 -18.17
C SER A 167 23.57 -31.22 -17.13
N ILE A 168 23.45 -31.74 -15.93
CA ILE A 168 22.73 -31.14 -14.81
C ILE A 168 23.61 -30.10 -14.08
N LEU A 169 24.91 -30.30 -14.07
CA LEU A 169 25.85 -29.45 -13.32
C LEU A 169 25.99 -28.04 -13.91
N VAL A 170 25.90 -27.91 -15.26
CA VAL A 170 26.02 -26.61 -15.93
C VAL A 170 24.82 -25.72 -15.63
N PRO A 171 23.55 -26.17 -15.83
CA PRO A 171 22.37 -25.39 -15.45
C PRO A 171 22.36 -25.05 -13.96
N LEU A 172 22.74 -25.97 -13.09
CA LEU A 172 22.75 -25.74 -11.65
C LEU A 172 23.68 -24.56 -11.28
N LYS A 173 24.90 -24.53 -11.83
CA LYS A 173 25.83 -23.41 -11.62
C LYS A 173 25.29 -22.10 -12.20
N ALA A 174 24.69 -22.14 -13.38
CA ALA A 174 24.11 -20.97 -14.03
C ALA A 174 22.93 -20.38 -13.20
N VAL A 175 22.02 -21.21 -12.73
CA VAL A 175 20.88 -20.81 -11.90
C VAL A 175 21.35 -20.24 -10.56
N LEU A 176 22.31 -20.87 -9.88
CA LEU A 176 22.88 -20.37 -8.64
C LEU A 176 23.58 -19.01 -8.85
N GLY A 177 24.34 -18.85 -9.94
CA GLY A 177 24.96 -17.59 -10.31
C GLY A 177 23.91 -16.50 -10.59
N PHE A 178 22.86 -16.83 -11.30
CA PHE A 178 21.75 -15.90 -11.59
C PHE A 178 21.05 -15.45 -10.32
N ILE A 179 20.66 -16.39 -9.43
CA ILE A 179 20.01 -16.06 -8.17
C ILE A 179 20.93 -15.15 -7.31
N LEU A 180 22.23 -15.48 -7.23
CA LEU A 180 23.17 -14.66 -6.47
C LEU A 180 23.29 -13.25 -7.04
N SER A 181 23.37 -13.12 -8.37
CA SER A 181 23.44 -11.83 -9.05
C SER A 181 22.14 -11.02 -8.86
N LEU A 182 20.98 -11.67 -8.98
CA LEU A 182 19.69 -11.04 -8.74
C LEU A 182 19.57 -10.51 -7.31
N MET A 183 19.92 -11.34 -6.32
CA MET A 183 19.92 -10.94 -4.90
C MET A 183 20.92 -9.80 -4.61
N ALA A 184 22.08 -9.80 -5.25
CA ALA A 184 23.05 -8.73 -5.11
C ALA A 184 22.52 -7.41 -5.69
N THR A 185 21.96 -7.46 -6.89
CA THR A 185 21.39 -6.28 -7.56
C THR A 185 20.20 -5.70 -6.79
N LEU A 186 19.22 -6.53 -6.44
CA LEU A 186 18.06 -6.09 -5.65
C LEU A 186 18.48 -5.58 -4.28
N GLY A 187 19.44 -6.27 -3.61
CA GLY A 187 19.96 -5.85 -2.32
C GLY A 187 20.69 -4.51 -2.39
N PHE A 188 21.46 -4.26 -3.45
CA PHE A 188 22.12 -2.99 -3.67
C PHE A 188 21.10 -1.88 -3.96
N THR A 189 20.14 -2.14 -4.84
CA THR A 189 19.07 -1.19 -5.19
C THR A 189 18.26 -0.80 -3.95
N THR A 190 17.89 -1.77 -3.10
CA THR A 190 17.21 -1.51 -1.83
C THR A 190 18.03 -0.62 -0.90
N LEU A 191 19.33 -0.86 -0.79
CA LEU A 191 20.22 -0.02 0.04
C LEU A 191 20.29 1.42 -0.47
N VAL A 192 20.37 1.61 -1.78
CA VAL A 192 20.51 2.93 -2.38
C VAL A 192 19.18 3.69 -2.36
N ILE A 193 18.10 3.08 -2.86
CA ILE A 193 16.81 3.78 -3.05
C ILE A 193 16.01 3.84 -1.76
N GLN A 194 15.86 2.72 -1.06
CA GLN A 194 14.99 2.66 0.12
C GLN A 194 15.69 3.18 1.39
N HIS A 195 16.98 2.93 1.54
CA HIS A 195 17.76 3.35 2.72
C HIS A 195 18.64 4.58 2.46
N GLY A 196 18.66 5.13 1.23
CA GLY A 196 19.43 6.32 0.90
C GLY A 196 20.96 6.16 0.96
N PHE A 197 21.49 4.92 0.99
CA PHE A 197 22.93 4.69 1.05
C PHE A 197 23.61 5.22 -0.21
N MET A 198 24.50 6.21 -0.04
CA MET A 198 25.15 6.94 -1.15
C MET A 198 24.16 7.61 -2.12
N GLY A 199 22.93 7.94 -1.68
CA GLY A 199 21.89 8.52 -2.53
C GLY A 199 22.34 9.79 -3.25
N SER A 200 23.11 10.65 -2.57
CA SER A 200 23.65 11.88 -3.16
C SER A 200 24.58 11.65 -4.37
N LEU A 201 25.26 10.50 -4.42
CA LEU A 201 26.15 10.13 -5.53
C LEU A 201 25.36 9.71 -6.78
N PHE A 202 24.12 9.21 -6.58
CA PHE A 202 23.22 8.75 -7.63
C PHE A 202 22.10 9.74 -7.95
N GLY A 203 22.10 10.94 -7.34
CA GLY A 203 21.09 11.97 -7.55
C GLY A 203 19.72 11.62 -6.96
N ILE A 204 19.67 10.76 -5.92
CA ILE A 204 18.45 10.38 -5.23
C ILE A 204 18.22 11.37 -4.09
N GLU A 205 17.24 12.23 -4.25
CA GLU A 205 16.89 13.27 -3.28
C GLU A 205 15.89 12.75 -2.24
N ASN A 206 15.01 11.83 -2.63
CA ASN A 206 13.98 11.26 -1.77
C ASN A 206 14.09 9.73 -1.73
N THR A 207 13.94 9.16 -0.53
CA THR A 207 13.90 7.71 -0.32
C THR A 207 12.47 7.20 -0.31
N GLY A 208 12.24 6.01 -0.87
CA GLY A 208 10.90 5.43 -0.94
C GLY A 208 10.90 3.94 -1.28
N PRO A 209 9.72 3.33 -1.35
CA PRO A 209 9.59 1.94 -1.76
C PRO A 209 10.09 1.75 -3.20
N LEU A 210 10.58 0.55 -3.50
CA LEU A 210 10.88 0.12 -4.86
C LEU A 210 9.58 -0.20 -5.60
N LEU A 211 9.53 0.11 -6.90
CA LEU A 211 8.40 -0.24 -7.79
C LEU A 211 8.16 -1.72 -7.86
#